data_6911116ccde0b1856b0f87885eb694bf
#
_entry.id   6911116ccde0b1856b0f87885eb694bf
#
_cell.length_a   1.000
_cell.length_b   1.000
_cell.length_c   1.000
_cell.angle_alpha   90.00
_cell.angle_beta   90.00
_cell.angle_gamma   90.00
#
_symmetry.space_group_name_H-M   'P 1'
#
loop_
_entity.id
_entity.type
_entity.pdbx_description
1 polymer ?
#
loop_
_entity_poly.entity_id
_entity_poly.type
_entity_poly.pdbx_seq_one_letter_code
_entity_poly.pdbx_strand_id
1 'polypeptide(L)'
;MRAVLEGLLIAGLVVWVLCALAAAWVRHRLRRRLRIAPRVPSKAPTVWIISPTAPARLHRRLCTVAASARLTSTLDPGVAPLADDLVAEAVAIEPRVIAVARTHRAGWSARRDLSTRISELEVVARRLATLSSEPAFPAEPFGPAGLLERVSALEEARQELAEIEHRAGLLRHT
;
A
#
# COMPACT_ATOMS: atom_id res chain seq x y z
N MET A 1 -19.92 -4.27 54.22
CA MET A 1 -19.51 -3.10 53.45
C MET A 1 -18.13 -3.26 52.83
N ARG A 2 -17.08 -3.73 53.52
CA ARG A 2 -15.73 -3.94 52.92
C ARG A 2 -15.74 -4.90 51.71
N ALA A 3 -16.38 -6.06 51.82
CA ALA A 3 -16.43 -7.05 50.72
C ALA A 3 -17.10 -6.52 49.43
N VAL A 4 -18.10 -5.65 49.58
CA VAL A 4 -18.77 -5.02 48.40
C VAL A 4 -17.82 -4.02 47.74
N LEU A 5 -17.04 -3.26 48.51
CA LEU A 5 -16.08 -2.30 47.97
C LEU A 5 -14.91 -3.01 47.26
N GLU A 6 -14.42 -4.11 47.84
CA GLU A 6 -13.36 -4.92 47.22
C GLU A 6 -13.85 -5.58 45.92
N GLY A 7 -15.08 -6.09 45.89
CA GLY A 7 -15.68 -6.61 44.66
C GLY A 7 -15.81 -5.56 43.55
N LEU A 8 -16.20 -4.35 43.92
CA LEU A 8 -16.34 -3.22 42.96
C LEU A 8 -14.99 -2.77 42.40
N LEU A 9 -13.95 -2.76 43.24
CA LEU A 9 -12.59 -2.43 42.81
C LEU A 9 -12.01 -3.47 41.84
N ILE A 10 -12.22 -4.77 42.16
CA ILE A 10 -11.77 -5.87 41.30
C ILE A 10 -12.52 -5.83 39.98
N ALA A 11 -13.83 -5.63 39.96
CA ALA A 11 -14.62 -5.50 38.74
C ALA A 11 -14.16 -4.30 37.88
N GLY A 12 -13.91 -3.15 38.50
CA GLY A 12 -13.39 -1.96 37.84
C GLY A 12 -12.02 -2.20 37.21
N LEU A 13 -11.11 -2.87 37.92
CA LEU A 13 -9.79 -3.24 37.41
C LEU A 13 -9.88 -4.17 36.19
N VAL A 14 -10.74 -5.19 36.28
CA VAL A 14 -10.94 -6.14 35.15
C VAL A 14 -11.46 -5.42 33.91
N VAL A 15 -12.47 -4.56 34.06
CA VAL A 15 -13.01 -3.77 32.97
C VAL A 15 -11.92 -2.87 32.36
N TRP A 16 -11.13 -2.21 33.20
CA TRP A 16 -10.04 -1.33 32.73
C TRP A 16 -8.98 -2.11 31.93
N VAL A 17 -8.55 -3.28 32.42
CA VAL A 17 -7.60 -4.17 31.73
C VAL A 17 -8.16 -4.64 30.40
N LEU A 18 -9.42 -5.06 30.34
CA LEU A 18 -10.06 -5.48 29.09
C LEU A 18 -10.13 -4.34 28.06
N CYS A 19 -10.48 -3.12 28.50
CA CYS A 19 -10.47 -1.94 27.65
C CYS A 19 -9.07 -1.61 27.12
N ALA A 20 -8.04 -1.70 27.97
CA ALA A 20 -6.66 -1.48 27.60
C ALA A 20 -6.18 -2.51 26.56
N LEU A 21 -6.49 -3.79 26.77
CA LEU A 21 -6.18 -4.86 25.81
C LEU A 21 -6.90 -4.68 24.48
N ALA A 22 -8.19 -4.33 24.50
CA ALA A 22 -8.96 -4.04 23.30
C ALA A 22 -8.37 -2.86 22.53
N ALA A 23 -8.02 -1.77 23.22
CA ALA A 23 -7.38 -0.61 22.62
C ALA A 23 -6.01 -0.94 22.02
N ALA A 24 -5.19 -1.74 22.71
CA ALA A 24 -3.90 -2.20 22.23
C ALA A 24 -4.05 -3.10 20.99
N TRP A 25 -5.02 -4.01 20.99
CA TRP A 25 -5.33 -4.88 19.85
C TRP A 25 -5.80 -4.09 18.63
N VAL A 26 -6.74 -3.15 18.81
CA VAL A 26 -7.22 -2.26 17.76
C VAL A 26 -6.05 -1.44 17.18
N ARG A 27 -5.23 -0.85 18.06
CA ARG A 27 -4.04 -0.09 17.64
C ARG A 27 -3.05 -0.95 16.86
N HIS A 28 -2.83 -2.20 17.28
CA HIS A 28 -1.96 -3.14 16.58
C HIS A 28 -2.52 -3.49 15.20
N ARG A 29 -3.82 -3.81 15.11
CA ARG A 29 -4.51 -4.11 13.85
C ARG A 29 -4.48 -2.93 12.89
N LEU A 30 -4.71 -1.71 13.40
CA LEU A 30 -4.64 -0.48 12.62
C LEU A 30 -3.21 -0.22 12.09
N ARG A 31 -2.19 -0.43 12.92
CA ARG A 31 -0.79 -0.31 12.49
C ARG A 31 -0.41 -1.30 11.39
N ARG A 32 -0.97 -2.52 11.43
CA ARG A 32 -0.76 -3.50 10.35
C ARG A 32 -1.37 -3.04 9.02
N ARG A 33 -2.52 -2.36 9.06
CA ARG A 33 -3.18 -1.82 7.86
C ARG A 33 -2.45 -0.63 7.23
N LEU A 34 -1.63 0.09 7.99
CA LEU A 34 -0.82 1.20 7.49
C LEU A 34 0.51 0.75 6.86
N ARG A 35 0.88 -0.52 6.97
CA ARG A 35 2.12 -1.01 6.39
C ARG A 35 1.96 -1.19 4.89
N ILE A 36 2.78 -0.49 4.12
CA ILE A 36 2.87 -0.66 2.67
C ILE A 36 3.49 -2.03 2.37
N ALA A 37 4.54 -2.43 3.10
CA ALA A 37 5.13 -3.75 3.01
C ALA A 37 5.18 -4.45 4.39
N PRO A 38 4.99 -5.79 4.48
CA PRO A 38 4.91 -6.50 5.76
C PRO A 38 6.21 -6.40 6.58
N ARG A 39 7.36 -6.26 5.92
CA ARG A 39 8.69 -6.19 6.55
C ARG A 39 9.18 -4.77 6.80
N VAL A 40 8.53 -3.74 6.23
CA VAL A 40 8.95 -2.35 6.36
C VAL A 40 8.01 -1.64 7.33
N PRO A 41 8.53 -1.11 8.46
CA PRO A 41 7.71 -0.35 9.39
C PRO A 41 7.35 1.01 8.76
N SER A 42 6.07 1.29 8.60
CA SER A 42 5.59 2.60 8.17
C SER A 42 5.85 3.64 9.28
N LYS A 43 6.39 4.79 8.89
CA LYS A 43 6.57 5.97 9.75
C LYS A 43 5.35 6.90 9.73
N ALA A 44 4.28 6.52 9.03
CA ALA A 44 3.05 7.30 8.94
C ALA A 44 2.32 7.35 10.29
N PRO A 45 1.77 8.50 10.69
CA PRO A 45 0.97 8.62 11.90
C PRO A 45 -0.29 7.76 11.82
N THR A 46 -0.62 7.05 12.90
CA THR A 46 -1.81 6.18 12.96
C THR A 46 -3.12 6.94 12.74
N VAL A 47 -3.15 8.23 13.03
CA VAL A 47 -4.30 9.11 12.77
C VAL A 47 -4.64 9.20 11.28
N TRP A 48 -3.71 8.91 10.37
CA TRP A 48 -3.95 8.96 8.92
C TRP A 48 -4.94 7.92 8.41
N ILE A 49 -5.27 6.92 9.22
CA ILE A 49 -6.32 5.94 8.88
C ILE A 49 -7.67 6.63 8.69
N ILE A 50 -7.99 7.57 9.58
CA ILE A 50 -9.30 8.25 9.63
C ILE A 50 -9.23 9.71 9.18
N SER A 51 -8.03 10.28 9.09
CA SER A 51 -7.84 11.69 8.74
C SER A 51 -8.27 11.96 7.28
N PRO A 52 -9.08 13.01 7.02
CA PRO A 52 -9.47 13.41 5.68
C PRO A 52 -8.40 14.25 4.96
N THR A 53 -7.24 14.48 5.56
CA THR A 53 -6.18 15.32 5.00
C THR A 53 -5.62 14.75 3.69
N ALA A 54 -5.15 15.63 2.81
CA ALA A 54 -4.60 15.23 1.51
C ALA A 54 -3.43 14.23 1.64
N PRO A 55 -2.43 14.43 2.52
CA PRO A 55 -1.36 13.45 2.71
C PRO A 55 -1.87 12.09 3.20
N ALA A 56 -2.86 12.08 4.10
CA ALA A 56 -3.46 10.83 4.58
C ALA A 56 -4.18 10.08 3.47
N ARG A 57 -4.86 10.80 2.55
CA ARG A 57 -5.49 10.19 1.37
C ARG A 57 -4.45 9.60 0.43
N LEU A 58 -3.36 10.33 0.14
CA LEU A 58 -2.27 9.83 -0.70
C LEU A 58 -1.62 8.57 -0.10
N HIS A 59 -1.37 8.57 1.20
CA HIS A 59 -0.82 7.40 1.89
C HIS A 59 -1.77 6.19 1.82
N ARG A 60 -3.08 6.38 2.00
CA ARG A 60 -4.05 5.27 1.87
C ARG A 60 -4.09 4.71 0.45
N ARG A 61 -4.06 5.56 -0.58
CA ARG A 61 -3.97 5.13 -1.98
C ARG A 61 -2.71 4.29 -2.22
N LEU A 62 -1.57 4.74 -1.69
CA LEU A 62 -0.31 4.00 -1.77
C LEU A 62 -0.40 2.62 -1.10
N CYS A 63 -1.01 2.54 0.09
CA CYS A 63 -1.27 1.27 0.77
C CYS A 63 -2.18 0.33 -0.05
N THR A 64 -3.18 0.90 -0.77
CA THR A 64 -4.07 0.12 -1.63
C THR A 64 -3.33 -0.45 -2.83
N VAL A 65 -2.49 0.36 -3.50
CA VAL A 65 -1.64 -0.09 -4.60
C VAL A 65 -0.74 -1.26 -4.17
N ALA A 66 -0.03 -1.10 -3.06
CA ALA A 66 0.84 -2.16 -2.55
C ALA A 66 0.07 -3.42 -2.09
N ALA A 67 -1.15 -3.26 -1.60
CA ALA A 67 -2.01 -4.40 -1.24
C ALA A 67 -2.51 -5.14 -2.48
N SER A 68 -2.96 -4.42 -3.52
CA SER A 68 -3.41 -5.03 -4.77
C SER A 68 -2.25 -5.75 -5.47
N ALA A 69 -1.07 -5.14 -5.58
CA ALA A 69 0.11 -5.77 -6.17
C ALA A 69 0.45 -7.10 -5.47
N ARG A 70 0.45 -7.13 -4.13
CA ARG A 70 0.70 -8.37 -3.38
C ARG A 70 -0.36 -9.44 -3.58
N LEU A 71 -1.63 -9.05 -3.68
CA LEU A 71 -2.69 -10.02 -3.99
C LEU A 71 -2.47 -10.61 -5.38
N THR A 72 -2.12 -9.78 -6.36
CA THR A 72 -1.82 -10.22 -7.72
C THR A 72 -0.64 -11.20 -7.74
N SER A 73 0.45 -10.92 -7.03
CA SER A 73 1.61 -11.83 -6.93
C SER A 73 1.29 -13.17 -6.28
N THR A 74 0.28 -13.23 -5.40
CA THR A 74 -0.16 -14.50 -4.80
C THR A 74 -1.06 -15.32 -5.73
N LEU A 75 -1.79 -14.65 -6.63
CA LEU A 75 -2.68 -15.29 -7.59
C LEU A 75 -1.92 -15.78 -8.83
N ASP A 76 -0.94 -15.02 -9.28
CA ASP A 76 -0.11 -15.35 -10.43
C ASP A 76 1.38 -15.15 -10.10
N PRO A 77 2.12 -16.25 -9.83
CA PRO A 77 3.56 -16.16 -9.57
C PRO A 77 4.37 -15.61 -10.75
N GLY A 78 3.86 -15.66 -11.97
CA GLY A 78 4.55 -15.11 -13.15
C GLY A 78 4.70 -13.60 -13.12
N VAL A 79 3.78 -12.90 -12.47
CA VAL A 79 3.84 -11.43 -12.30
C VAL A 79 4.47 -11.00 -10.97
N ALA A 80 4.90 -11.95 -10.14
CA ALA A 80 5.46 -11.65 -8.82
C ALA A 80 6.63 -10.64 -8.86
N PRO A 81 7.62 -10.72 -9.78
CA PRO A 81 8.70 -9.74 -9.84
C PRO A 81 8.19 -8.31 -10.05
N LEU A 82 7.25 -8.13 -10.98
CA LEU A 82 6.64 -6.82 -11.25
C LEU A 82 5.83 -6.28 -10.07
N ALA A 83 5.11 -7.16 -9.40
CA ALA A 83 4.36 -6.80 -8.20
C ALA A 83 5.28 -6.39 -7.05
N ASP A 84 6.44 -7.04 -6.90
CA ASP A 84 7.45 -6.70 -5.90
C ASP A 84 8.12 -5.35 -6.22
N ASP A 85 8.43 -5.07 -7.49
CA ASP A 85 8.94 -3.77 -7.95
C ASP A 85 7.93 -2.65 -7.65
N LEU A 86 6.66 -2.89 -7.90
CA LEU A 86 5.58 -1.94 -7.60
C LEU A 86 5.44 -1.67 -6.10
N VAL A 87 5.59 -2.68 -5.27
CA VAL A 87 5.63 -2.54 -3.80
C VAL A 87 6.86 -1.77 -3.36
N ALA A 88 8.04 -2.02 -3.98
CA ALA A 88 9.27 -1.32 -3.68
C ALA A 88 9.17 0.17 -4.01
N GLU A 89 8.59 0.52 -5.17
CA GLU A 89 8.36 1.92 -5.56
C GLU A 89 7.35 2.60 -4.61
N ALA A 90 6.28 1.90 -4.22
CA ALA A 90 5.35 2.42 -3.23
C ALA A 90 6.04 2.73 -1.88
N VAL A 91 6.94 1.87 -1.43
CA VAL A 91 7.77 2.08 -0.23
C VAL A 91 8.71 3.28 -0.40
N ALA A 92 9.30 3.48 -1.59
CA ALA A 92 10.20 4.60 -1.89
C ALA A 92 9.46 5.96 -1.90
N ILE A 93 8.18 5.99 -2.26
CA ILE A 93 7.36 7.21 -2.27
C ILE A 93 6.87 7.60 -0.86
N GLU A 94 6.67 6.64 0.06
CA GLU A 94 6.13 6.89 1.40
C GLU A 94 6.85 8.01 2.17
N PRO A 95 8.19 8.06 2.25
CA PRO A 95 8.91 9.13 2.96
C PRO A 95 8.60 10.52 2.42
N ARG A 96 8.38 10.64 1.10
CA ARG A 96 8.03 11.92 0.45
C ARG A 96 6.63 12.38 0.83
N VAL A 97 5.66 11.47 0.89
CA VAL A 97 4.30 11.77 1.38
C VAL A 97 4.36 12.26 2.81
N ILE A 98 5.18 11.64 3.67
CA ILE A 98 5.37 12.04 5.07
C ILE A 98 6.07 13.40 5.16
N ALA A 99 7.10 13.64 4.36
CA ALA A 99 7.81 14.92 4.32
C ALA A 99 6.89 16.09 3.92
N VAL A 100 6.10 15.89 2.86
CA VAL A 100 5.10 16.88 2.40
C VAL A 100 4.04 17.17 3.46
N ALA A 101 3.69 16.18 4.27
CA ALA A 101 2.75 16.37 5.37
C ALA A 101 3.33 17.19 6.52
N ARG A 102 4.63 17.10 6.78
CA ARG A 102 5.33 17.82 7.85
C ARG A 102 5.63 19.27 7.49
N THR A 103 5.81 19.55 6.21
CA THR A 103 6.07 20.89 5.71
C THR A 103 4.75 21.61 5.42
N HIS A 104 4.31 22.49 6.33
CA HIS A 104 3.12 23.32 6.11
C HIS A 104 3.20 24.18 4.84
N ARG A 105 4.41 24.45 4.36
CA ARG A 105 4.71 25.21 3.13
C ARG A 105 5.01 24.32 1.91
N ALA A 106 4.93 22.99 2.03
CA ALA A 106 5.11 22.14 0.87
C ALA A 106 4.07 22.56 -0.18
N GLY A 107 4.57 23.16 -1.25
CA GLY A 107 3.76 23.81 -2.26
C GLY A 107 2.71 22.87 -2.84
N TRP A 108 1.64 23.44 -3.35
CA TRP A 108 0.60 22.71 -4.06
C TRP A 108 1.17 21.83 -5.20
N SER A 109 2.26 22.25 -5.85
CA SER A 109 3.01 21.49 -6.85
C SER A 109 3.49 20.14 -6.34
N ALA A 110 4.22 20.09 -5.22
CA ALA A 110 4.73 18.83 -4.67
C ALA A 110 3.62 17.82 -4.33
N ARG A 111 2.45 18.30 -3.89
CA ARG A 111 1.29 17.43 -3.65
C ARG A 111 0.69 16.91 -4.95
N ARG A 112 0.65 17.76 -5.98
CA ARG A 112 0.16 17.39 -7.30
C ARG A 112 1.06 16.35 -7.94
N ASP A 113 2.38 16.54 -7.89
CA ASP A 113 3.35 15.59 -8.43
C ASP A 113 3.26 14.23 -7.76
N LEU A 114 3.17 14.19 -6.43
CA LEU A 114 2.95 12.95 -5.69
C LEU A 114 1.62 12.28 -6.06
N SER A 115 0.55 13.08 -6.23
CA SER A 115 -0.75 12.56 -6.64
C SER A 115 -0.70 11.94 -8.03
N THR A 116 -0.01 12.58 -8.97
CA THR A 116 0.19 12.07 -10.34
C THR A 116 0.94 10.75 -10.31
N ARG A 117 2.07 10.68 -9.60
CA ARG A 117 2.85 9.46 -9.46
C ARG A 117 2.05 8.30 -8.85
N ILE A 118 1.31 8.58 -7.78
CA ILE A 118 0.47 7.54 -7.17
C ILE A 118 -0.62 7.08 -8.14
N SER A 119 -1.17 7.98 -8.96
CA SER A 119 -2.14 7.62 -10.00
C SER A 119 -1.53 6.73 -11.08
N GLU A 120 -0.29 6.98 -11.48
CA GLU A 120 0.45 6.14 -12.42
C GLU A 120 0.63 4.72 -11.85
N LEU A 121 1.06 4.60 -10.60
CA LEU A 121 1.17 3.30 -9.92
C LEU A 121 -0.17 2.57 -9.80
N GLU A 122 -1.28 3.30 -9.59
CA GLU A 122 -2.63 2.71 -9.55
C GLU A 122 -3.04 2.15 -10.93
N VAL A 123 -2.64 2.80 -12.03
CA VAL A 123 -2.89 2.30 -13.37
C VAL A 123 -2.13 1.00 -13.61
N VAL A 124 -0.83 0.97 -13.28
CA VAL A 124 -0.01 -0.23 -13.42
C VAL A 124 -0.54 -1.37 -12.55
N ALA A 125 -0.89 -1.10 -11.28
CA ALA A 125 -1.46 -2.11 -10.38
C ALA A 125 -2.76 -2.69 -10.92
N ARG A 126 -3.62 -1.88 -11.54
CA ARG A 126 -4.86 -2.35 -12.19
C ARG A 126 -4.58 -3.21 -13.40
N ARG A 127 -3.63 -2.82 -14.25
CA ARG A 127 -3.23 -3.65 -15.41
C ARG A 127 -2.68 -4.99 -14.97
N LEU A 128 -1.81 -5.03 -13.96
CA LEU A 128 -1.33 -6.28 -13.38
C LEU A 128 -2.48 -7.16 -12.86
N ALA A 129 -3.45 -6.57 -12.19
CA ALA A 129 -4.61 -7.30 -11.68
C ALA A 129 -5.49 -7.84 -12.83
N THR A 130 -5.67 -7.10 -13.93
CA THR A 130 -6.41 -7.60 -15.10
C THR A 130 -5.67 -8.74 -15.78
N LEU A 131 -4.36 -8.66 -15.96
CA LEU A 131 -3.56 -9.73 -16.55
C LEU A 131 -3.62 -11.03 -15.74
N SER A 132 -3.64 -10.94 -14.41
CA SER A 132 -3.74 -12.12 -13.53
C SER A 132 -5.16 -12.62 -13.30
N SER A 133 -6.19 -11.80 -13.58
CA SER A 133 -7.60 -12.18 -13.46
C SER A 133 -8.21 -12.66 -14.78
N GLU A 134 -7.52 -12.43 -15.89
CA GLU A 134 -7.92 -13.01 -17.15
C GLU A 134 -7.92 -14.51 -16.98
N PRO A 135 -9.10 -15.18 -17.09
CA PRO A 135 -9.16 -16.61 -16.90
C PRO A 135 -8.15 -17.22 -17.86
N ALA A 136 -7.20 -17.99 -17.30
CA ALA A 136 -6.35 -18.83 -18.12
C ALA A 136 -7.30 -19.48 -19.12
N PHE A 137 -7.22 -19.07 -20.39
CA PHE A 137 -8.06 -19.57 -21.45
C PHE A 137 -8.37 -21.04 -21.23
N PRO A 138 -9.61 -21.51 -21.47
CA PRO A 138 -9.95 -22.93 -21.34
C PRO A 138 -8.82 -23.69 -21.99
N ALA A 139 -8.21 -24.63 -21.27
CA ALA A 139 -6.92 -25.26 -21.50
C ALA A 139 -6.73 -25.76 -22.98
N GLU A 140 -6.68 -24.83 -23.90
CA GLU A 140 -6.03 -24.98 -25.17
C GLU A 140 -4.54 -25.12 -24.86
N PRO A 141 -3.88 -26.18 -25.28
CA PRO A 141 -2.48 -26.40 -24.97
C PRO A 141 -1.71 -25.16 -25.42
N PHE A 142 -1.01 -24.55 -24.51
CA PHE A 142 -0.25 -23.29 -24.65
C PHE A 142 0.46 -23.24 -26.01
N GLY A 143 -0.21 -22.69 -27.02
CA GLY A 143 0.43 -22.42 -28.30
C GLY A 143 1.47 -21.30 -28.09
N PRO A 144 2.59 -21.34 -28.84
CA PRO A 144 3.66 -20.33 -28.73
C PRO A 144 3.15 -18.88 -28.90
N ALA A 145 1.99 -18.69 -29.55
CA ALA A 145 1.36 -17.39 -29.74
C ALA A 145 0.84 -16.77 -28.42
N GLY A 146 0.20 -17.54 -27.57
CA GLY A 146 -0.33 -17.04 -26.29
C GLY A 146 0.78 -16.70 -25.27
N LEU A 147 1.92 -17.42 -25.34
CA LEU A 147 3.10 -17.08 -24.56
C LEU A 147 3.74 -15.76 -25.03
N LEU A 148 3.81 -15.55 -26.35
CA LEU A 148 4.36 -14.31 -26.93
C LEU A 148 3.51 -13.09 -26.55
N GLU A 149 2.18 -13.21 -26.57
CA GLU A 149 1.28 -12.13 -26.19
C GLU A 149 1.42 -11.77 -24.69
N ARG A 150 1.57 -12.76 -23.81
CA ARG A 150 1.85 -12.54 -22.38
C ARG A 150 3.21 -11.90 -22.15
N VAL A 151 4.23 -12.36 -22.86
CA VAL A 151 5.58 -11.77 -22.78
C VAL A 151 5.55 -10.31 -23.25
N SER A 152 4.87 -10.00 -24.38
CA SER A 152 4.76 -8.61 -24.85
C SER A 152 4.02 -7.70 -23.86
N ALA A 153 2.93 -8.19 -23.25
CA ALA A 153 2.20 -7.42 -22.23
C ALA A 153 3.04 -7.19 -20.95
N LEU A 154 3.86 -8.17 -20.56
CA LEU A 154 4.80 -8.03 -19.43
C LEU A 154 5.93 -7.06 -19.76
N GLU A 155 6.45 -7.07 -20.97
CA GLU A 155 7.47 -6.12 -21.44
C GLU A 155 6.93 -4.70 -21.48
N GLU A 156 5.69 -4.50 -21.96
CA GLU A 156 5.03 -3.19 -21.96
C GLU A 156 4.84 -2.65 -20.53
N ALA A 157 4.36 -3.48 -19.62
CA ALA A 157 4.23 -3.11 -18.20
C ALA A 157 5.59 -2.75 -17.57
N ARG A 158 6.65 -3.47 -17.93
CA ARG A 158 8.02 -3.21 -17.47
C ARG A 158 8.58 -1.91 -18.04
N GLN A 159 8.29 -1.60 -19.31
CA GLN A 159 8.68 -0.34 -19.93
C GLN A 159 7.97 0.86 -19.29
N GLU A 160 6.67 0.74 -18.99
CA GLU A 160 5.93 1.78 -18.26
C GLU A 160 6.54 2.05 -16.88
N LEU A 161 6.94 1.00 -16.17
CA LEU A 161 7.58 1.12 -14.85
C LEU A 161 8.94 1.81 -14.97
N ALA A 162 9.75 1.43 -15.96
CA ALA A 162 11.04 2.05 -16.23
C ALA A 162 10.90 3.53 -16.63
N GLU A 163 9.85 3.90 -17.40
CA GLU A 163 9.56 5.29 -17.75
C GLU A 163 9.17 6.13 -16.54
N ILE A 164 8.37 5.55 -15.60
CA ILE A 164 8.03 6.17 -14.33
C ILE A 164 9.29 6.41 -13.50
N GLU A 165 10.19 5.43 -13.42
CA GLU A 165 11.47 5.55 -12.72
C GLU A 165 12.37 6.60 -13.35
N HIS A 166 12.46 6.64 -14.68
CA HIS A 166 13.25 7.62 -15.41
C HIS A 166 12.76 9.05 -15.17
N ARG A 167 11.46 9.30 -15.30
CA ARG A 167 10.84 10.59 -14.93
C ARG A 167 11.12 10.96 -13.48
N ALA A 168 11.13 9.97 -12.61
CA ALA A 168 11.45 10.13 -11.21
C ALA A 168 12.91 10.53 -10.98
N GLY A 169 13.83 9.98 -11.77
CA GLY A 169 15.24 10.32 -11.74
C GLY A 169 15.51 11.76 -12.18
N LEU A 170 14.88 12.19 -13.27
CA LEU A 170 15.01 13.55 -13.79
C LEU A 170 14.58 14.63 -12.79
N LEU A 171 13.52 14.36 -12.01
CA LEU A 171 13.04 15.29 -10.97
C LEU A 171 13.93 15.35 -9.73
N ARG A 172 14.92 14.46 -9.59
CA ARG A 172 15.90 14.49 -8.47
C ARG A 172 17.09 15.41 -8.76
N HIS A 173 17.30 15.79 -10.00
CA HIS A 173 18.47 16.57 -10.45
C HIS A 173 18.13 18.01 -10.81
N THR A 174 16.86 18.42 -10.67
CA THR A 174 16.38 19.80 -10.78
C THR A 174 15.96 20.35 -9.41
#